data_8f3f85599e4e5df4e5ba66ce7511e522
#
_entry.id   8f3f85599e4e5df4e5ba66ce7511e522
#
_cell.length_a   1.000
_cell.length_b   1.000
_cell.length_c   1.000
_cell.angle_alpha   90.00
_cell.angle_beta   90.00
_cell.angle_gamma   90.00
#
_symmetry.space_group_name_H-M   'P 1'
#
loop_
_entity.id
_entity.type
_entity.pdbx_description
1 polymer ?
#
loop_
_entity_poly.entity_id
_entity_poly.type
_entity_poly.pdbx_seq_one_letter_code
_entity_poly.pdbx_strand_id
1 'polypeptide(L)'
;VIEKEFMGTGQIADSSKVDNYLGIPAISGYDLGESFREHALSLGVTIEDNNVTRLTPVDDIWELELSDGSTKKARCVIYAAGCSHKKLQAENEEQYTGKGISYCAVCDGAFYKDKDVAVVGGGDTALSDALYLSDICANVYIIHRREEFRGAASLLAKLKERTNVHICTNRTVKKVEGSNNLERIILDNDTGIDVNGLFVAV
;
A
#
# COMPACT_ATOMS: atom_id res chain seq x y z
N VAL A 1 -13.64 -18.90 -9.69
CA VAL A 1 -13.20 -17.70 -8.98
C VAL A 1 -14.20 -16.60 -9.25
N ILE A 2 -14.56 -15.83 -8.23
CA ILE A 2 -15.38 -14.62 -8.38
C ILE A 2 -14.44 -13.43 -8.12
N GLU A 3 -14.37 -12.51 -9.06
CA GLU A 3 -13.46 -11.36 -9.01
C GLU A 3 -14.21 -10.09 -9.43
N LYS A 4 -14.10 -9.03 -8.64
CA LYS A 4 -14.81 -7.77 -8.89
C LYS A 4 -14.11 -6.85 -9.92
N GLU A 5 -12.81 -6.99 -10.06
CA GLU A 5 -12.01 -6.19 -10.98
C GLU A 5 -11.84 -6.93 -12.31
N PHE A 6 -12.03 -6.24 -13.41
CA PHE A 6 -11.98 -6.82 -14.76
C PHE A 6 -10.70 -7.64 -15.03
N MET A 7 -9.57 -7.15 -14.55
CA MET A 7 -8.28 -7.83 -14.72
C MET A 7 -8.04 -8.93 -13.70
N GLY A 8 -8.67 -8.87 -12.53
CA GLY A 8 -8.53 -9.87 -11.47
C GLY A 8 -7.11 -10.03 -10.91
N THR A 9 -6.29 -9.00 -11.01
CA THR A 9 -4.86 -9.06 -10.66
C THR A 9 -4.53 -8.39 -9.33
N GLY A 10 -5.47 -7.61 -8.80
CA GLY A 10 -5.32 -6.89 -7.54
C GLY A 10 -4.19 -5.87 -7.55
N GLN A 11 -3.67 -5.54 -6.37
CA GLN A 11 -2.65 -4.49 -6.19
C GLN A 11 -1.34 -4.73 -6.95
N ILE A 12 -1.04 -5.96 -7.36
CA ILE A 12 0.20 -6.23 -8.11
C ILE A 12 0.22 -5.48 -9.45
N ALA A 13 -0.95 -5.25 -10.04
CA ALA A 13 -1.07 -4.54 -11.33
C ALA A 13 -0.52 -3.09 -11.26
N ASP A 14 -0.53 -2.48 -10.08
CA ASP A 14 -0.05 -1.10 -9.87
C ASP A 14 1.48 -1.01 -9.84
N SER A 15 2.18 -2.15 -9.75
CA SER A 15 3.64 -2.20 -9.70
C SER A 15 4.23 -2.01 -11.11
N SER A 16 5.02 -0.96 -11.31
CA SER A 16 5.70 -0.73 -12.59
C SER A 16 6.72 -1.83 -12.91
N LYS A 17 7.29 -2.48 -11.88
CA LYS A 17 8.29 -3.53 -11.98
C LYS A 17 8.26 -4.46 -10.79
N VAL A 18 8.27 -5.77 -11.03
CA VAL A 18 8.35 -6.83 -10.02
C VAL A 18 9.64 -7.59 -10.23
N ASP A 19 10.59 -7.44 -9.29
CA ASP A 19 11.92 -8.07 -9.35
C ASP A 19 12.06 -9.27 -8.40
N ASN A 20 11.13 -9.43 -7.46
CA ASN A 20 11.19 -10.42 -6.38
C ASN A 20 10.30 -11.64 -6.59
N TYR A 21 9.71 -11.83 -7.77
CA TYR A 21 8.98 -13.03 -8.12
C TYR A 21 9.92 -14.05 -8.79
N LEU A 22 10.18 -15.15 -8.10
CA LEU A 22 11.13 -16.17 -8.57
C LEU A 22 10.70 -16.76 -9.92
N GLY A 23 11.65 -16.79 -10.86
CA GLY A 23 11.47 -17.34 -12.21
C GLY A 23 11.02 -16.34 -13.25
N ILE A 24 10.52 -15.15 -12.85
CA ILE A 24 10.09 -14.10 -13.79
C ILE A 24 10.64 -12.75 -13.31
N PRO A 25 11.90 -12.43 -13.56
CA PRO A 25 12.48 -11.16 -13.15
C PRO A 25 12.05 -10.00 -14.05
N ALA A 26 11.98 -8.81 -13.47
CA ALA A 26 11.80 -7.54 -14.17
C ALA A 26 10.53 -7.42 -15.03
N ILE A 27 9.46 -8.12 -14.63
CA ILE A 27 8.15 -8.04 -15.27
C ILE A 27 7.34 -6.88 -14.69
N SER A 28 6.45 -6.25 -15.47
CA SER A 28 5.46 -5.33 -14.89
C SER A 28 4.45 -6.11 -14.05
N GLY A 29 3.89 -5.45 -13.03
CA GLY A 29 2.84 -6.09 -12.21
C GLY A 29 1.60 -6.43 -13.02
N TYR A 30 1.29 -5.61 -14.02
CA TYR A 30 0.20 -5.85 -14.98
C TYR A 30 0.44 -7.15 -15.77
N ASP A 31 1.58 -7.31 -16.42
CA ASP A 31 1.90 -8.49 -17.23
C ASP A 31 2.02 -9.75 -16.37
N LEU A 32 2.52 -9.62 -15.14
CA LEU A 32 2.57 -10.73 -14.19
C LEU A 32 1.16 -11.19 -13.80
N GLY A 33 0.26 -10.25 -13.53
CA GLY A 33 -1.13 -10.54 -13.21
C GLY A 33 -1.86 -11.21 -14.38
N GLU A 34 -1.67 -10.73 -15.61
CA GLU A 34 -2.21 -11.36 -16.81
C GLU A 34 -1.68 -12.78 -16.99
N SER A 35 -0.39 -13.00 -16.78
CA SER A 35 0.20 -14.34 -16.85
C SER A 35 -0.44 -15.32 -15.85
N PHE A 36 -0.74 -14.86 -14.63
CA PHE A 36 -1.45 -15.68 -13.63
C PHE A 36 -2.87 -16.00 -14.07
N ARG A 37 -3.57 -15.00 -14.62
CA ARG A 37 -4.93 -15.16 -15.12
C ARG A 37 -4.98 -16.17 -16.28
N GLU A 38 -4.13 -16.01 -17.29
CA GLU A 38 -4.03 -16.90 -18.43
C GLU A 38 -3.72 -18.34 -18.00
N HIS A 39 -2.78 -18.50 -17.07
CA HIS A 39 -2.43 -19.82 -16.55
C HIS A 39 -3.62 -20.47 -15.83
N ALA A 40 -4.34 -19.75 -14.98
CA ALA A 40 -5.53 -20.27 -14.32
C ALA A 40 -6.61 -20.71 -15.32
N LEU A 41 -6.89 -19.89 -16.33
CA LEU A 41 -7.85 -20.21 -17.40
C LEU A 41 -7.42 -21.46 -18.20
N SER A 42 -6.12 -21.59 -18.50
CA SER A 42 -5.59 -22.77 -19.22
C SER A 42 -5.77 -24.09 -18.46
N LEU A 43 -5.84 -24.01 -17.12
CA LEU A 43 -6.13 -25.14 -16.24
C LEU A 43 -7.65 -25.39 -16.05
N GLY A 44 -8.50 -24.66 -16.78
CA GLY A 44 -9.95 -24.84 -16.72
C GLY A 44 -10.63 -24.11 -15.55
N VAL A 45 -9.94 -23.18 -14.88
CA VAL A 45 -10.55 -22.33 -13.86
C VAL A 45 -11.51 -21.36 -14.52
N THR A 46 -12.75 -21.27 -14.03
CA THR A 46 -13.72 -20.24 -14.44
C THR A 46 -13.52 -19.00 -13.60
N ILE A 47 -13.39 -17.86 -14.22
CA ILE A 47 -13.36 -16.55 -13.56
C ILE A 47 -14.62 -15.81 -13.95
N GLU A 48 -15.41 -15.43 -12.94
CA GLU A 48 -16.67 -14.70 -13.08
C GLU A 48 -16.47 -13.27 -12.62
N ASP A 49 -16.75 -12.32 -13.50
CA ASP A 49 -16.68 -10.90 -13.19
C ASP A 49 -17.92 -10.50 -12.38
N ASN A 50 -17.77 -10.51 -11.06
CA ASN A 50 -18.83 -10.17 -10.11
C ASN A 50 -18.23 -9.85 -8.74
N ASN A 51 -19.02 -9.26 -7.86
CA ASN A 51 -18.60 -8.96 -6.50
C ASN A 51 -19.44 -9.76 -5.48
N VAL A 52 -18.77 -10.42 -4.55
CA VAL A 52 -19.43 -11.06 -3.41
C VAL A 52 -19.77 -9.99 -2.38
N THR A 53 -21.06 -9.75 -2.15
CA THR A 53 -21.56 -8.74 -1.21
C THR A 53 -21.80 -9.29 0.18
N ARG A 54 -22.12 -10.60 0.27
CA ARG A 54 -22.34 -11.29 1.54
C ARG A 54 -21.91 -12.74 1.45
N LEU A 55 -21.39 -13.27 2.56
CA LEU A 55 -21.04 -14.67 2.75
C LEU A 55 -21.73 -15.16 4.02
N THR A 56 -22.61 -16.15 3.88
CA THR A 56 -23.43 -16.69 4.98
C THR A 56 -23.26 -18.19 5.12
N PRO A 57 -22.92 -18.73 6.29
CA PRO A 57 -22.95 -20.17 6.52
C PRO A 57 -24.41 -20.63 6.63
N VAL A 58 -24.76 -21.70 5.92
CA VAL A 58 -26.07 -22.35 5.93
C VAL A 58 -25.85 -23.85 6.01
N ASP A 59 -26.13 -24.46 7.16
CA ASP A 59 -25.81 -25.86 7.44
C ASP A 59 -24.33 -26.19 7.13
N ASP A 60 -24.07 -27.14 6.22
CA ASP A 60 -22.71 -27.56 5.82
C ASP A 60 -22.19 -26.87 4.56
N ILE A 61 -22.82 -25.79 4.12
CA ILE A 61 -22.45 -25.04 2.92
C ILE A 61 -22.35 -23.53 3.20
N TRP A 62 -21.72 -22.83 2.27
CA TRP A 62 -21.68 -21.37 2.22
C TRP A 62 -22.58 -20.86 1.10
N GLU A 63 -23.40 -19.89 1.40
CA GLU A 63 -24.12 -19.08 0.42
C GLU A 63 -23.41 -17.76 0.19
N LEU A 64 -23.17 -17.43 -1.09
CA LEU A 64 -22.52 -16.19 -1.54
C LEU A 64 -23.57 -15.37 -2.30
N GLU A 65 -23.94 -14.22 -1.76
CA GLU A 65 -24.75 -13.23 -2.47
C GLU A 65 -23.84 -12.38 -3.36
N LEU A 66 -24.20 -12.21 -4.61
CA LEU A 66 -23.45 -11.44 -5.59
C LEU A 66 -24.10 -10.09 -5.87
N SER A 67 -23.31 -9.15 -6.42
CA SER A 67 -23.78 -7.78 -6.68
C SER A 67 -24.89 -7.68 -7.73
N ASP A 68 -25.05 -8.68 -8.59
CA ASP A 68 -26.15 -8.80 -9.55
C ASP A 68 -27.44 -9.40 -8.95
N GLY A 69 -27.44 -9.70 -7.65
CA GLY A 69 -28.56 -10.31 -6.94
C GLY A 69 -28.62 -11.83 -7.03
N SER A 70 -27.72 -12.47 -7.75
CA SER A 70 -27.65 -13.94 -7.81
C SER A 70 -27.00 -14.53 -6.54
N THR A 71 -27.19 -15.82 -6.33
CA THR A 71 -26.62 -16.56 -5.20
C THR A 71 -25.85 -17.78 -5.70
N LYS A 72 -24.66 -18.00 -5.14
CA LYS A 72 -23.84 -19.20 -5.36
C LYS A 72 -23.76 -20.01 -4.07
N LYS A 73 -23.55 -21.31 -4.20
CA LYS A 73 -23.37 -22.23 -3.07
C LYS A 73 -22.06 -22.97 -3.19
N ALA A 74 -21.33 -23.11 -2.08
CA ALA A 74 -20.08 -23.85 -2.03
C ALA A 74 -19.91 -24.58 -0.69
N ARG A 75 -19.27 -25.75 -0.71
CA ARG A 75 -18.89 -26.43 0.54
C ARG A 75 -17.71 -25.80 1.24
N CYS A 76 -16.81 -25.19 0.45
CA CYS A 76 -15.63 -24.49 0.96
C CYS A 76 -15.46 -23.17 0.21
N VAL A 77 -14.96 -22.16 0.92
CA VAL A 77 -14.65 -20.84 0.35
C VAL A 77 -13.21 -20.50 0.71
N ILE A 78 -12.44 -20.07 -0.30
CA ILE A 78 -11.14 -19.43 -0.09
C ILE A 78 -11.36 -17.92 -0.19
N TYR A 79 -11.23 -17.23 0.95
CA TYR A 79 -11.34 -15.78 1.01
C TYR A 79 -9.97 -15.15 0.71
N ALA A 80 -9.83 -14.61 -0.50
CA ALA A 80 -8.61 -13.98 -0.99
C ALA A 80 -8.91 -12.58 -1.57
N ALA A 81 -9.80 -11.83 -0.90
CA ALA A 81 -10.31 -10.54 -1.38
C ALA A 81 -9.30 -9.38 -1.28
N GLY A 82 -8.04 -9.67 -0.94
CA GLY A 82 -6.99 -8.67 -0.80
C GLY A 82 -7.25 -7.67 0.33
N CYS A 83 -6.64 -6.51 0.22
CA CYS A 83 -6.87 -5.37 1.11
C CYS A 83 -6.70 -4.07 0.33
N SER A 84 -7.26 -2.99 0.85
CA SER A 84 -6.98 -1.65 0.37
C SER A 84 -6.20 -0.88 1.43
N HIS A 85 -5.26 -0.06 0.98
CA HIS A 85 -4.54 0.82 1.87
C HIS A 85 -5.48 1.88 2.46
N LYS A 86 -5.27 2.22 3.72
CA LYS A 86 -5.94 3.37 4.31
C LYS A 86 -5.34 4.64 3.75
N LYS A 87 -6.19 5.49 3.20
CA LYS A 87 -5.80 6.82 2.76
C LYS A 87 -5.55 7.73 3.98
N LEU A 88 -4.69 8.72 3.83
CA LEU A 88 -4.43 9.75 4.83
C LEU A 88 -5.61 10.69 5.01
N GLN A 89 -6.43 10.86 3.98
CA GLN A 89 -7.46 11.89 3.85
C GLN A 89 -6.88 13.31 3.84
N ALA A 90 -5.64 13.44 3.37
CA ALA A 90 -5.00 14.72 3.15
C ALA A 90 -5.54 15.40 1.88
N GLU A 91 -5.58 16.73 1.89
CA GLU A 91 -5.95 17.50 0.68
C GLU A 91 -4.96 17.19 -0.44
N ASN A 92 -5.46 16.94 -1.65
CA ASN A 92 -4.74 16.58 -2.88
C ASN A 92 -4.08 15.19 -2.88
N GLU A 93 -4.31 14.31 -1.88
CA GLU A 93 -3.69 12.98 -1.80
C GLU A 93 -3.87 12.19 -3.10
N GLU A 94 -5.09 12.16 -3.66
CA GLU A 94 -5.38 11.37 -4.86
C GLU A 94 -4.61 11.84 -6.10
N GLN A 95 -4.36 13.14 -6.21
CA GLN A 95 -3.62 13.71 -7.33
C GLN A 95 -2.17 13.22 -7.38
N TYR A 96 -1.56 12.96 -6.21
CA TYR A 96 -0.16 12.56 -6.09
C TYR A 96 0.04 11.07 -5.76
N THR A 97 -1.03 10.28 -5.67
CA THR A 97 -0.93 8.82 -5.57
C THR A 97 -0.25 8.27 -6.82
N GLY A 98 0.86 7.53 -6.65
CA GLY A 98 1.74 7.10 -7.74
C GLY A 98 2.62 8.20 -8.35
N LYS A 99 2.51 9.45 -7.87
CA LYS A 99 3.32 10.60 -8.29
C LYS A 99 4.06 11.23 -7.10
N GLY A 100 4.54 10.41 -6.21
CA GLY A 100 5.23 10.81 -4.99
C GLY A 100 4.58 10.24 -3.73
N ILE A 101 3.31 9.84 -3.73
CA ILE A 101 2.70 9.10 -2.64
C ILE A 101 2.73 7.61 -2.96
N SER A 102 3.26 6.82 -2.03
CA SER A 102 3.35 5.37 -2.09
C SER A 102 2.82 4.73 -0.81
N TYR A 103 2.37 3.49 -0.92
CA TYR A 103 1.92 2.65 0.20
C TYR A 103 2.85 1.45 0.44
N CYS A 104 3.99 1.38 -0.27
CA CYS A 104 4.95 0.29 -0.18
C CYS A 104 6.38 0.82 -0.24
N ALA A 105 7.04 0.96 0.91
CA ALA A 105 8.42 1.46 0.95
C ALA A 105 9.41 0.49 0.27
N VAL A 106 9.23 -0.81 0.43
CA VAL A 106 10.11 -1.82 -0.18
C VAL A 106 9.96 -1.85 -1.71
N CYS A 107 8.73 -1.57 -2.22
CA CYS A 107 8.48 -1.54 -3.67
C CYS A 107 9.11 -0.31 -4.33
N ASP A 108 8.90 0.86 -3.75
CA ASP A 108 9.14 2.14 -4.40
C ASP A 108 10.32 2.92 -3.82
N GLY A 109 10.83 2.53 -2.65
CA GLY A 109 11.89 3.26 -1.94
C GLY A 109 13.14 3.52 -2.78
N ALA A 110 13.51 2.59 -3.65
CA ALA A 110 14.67 2.73 -4.53
C ALA A 110 14.60 3.94 -5.48
N PHE A 111 13.38 4.42 -5.84
CA PHE A 111 13.20 5.62 -6.68
C PHE A 111 13.52 6.91 -5.94
N TYR A 112 13.62 6.84 -4.63
CA TYR A 112 13.88 7.98 -3.73
C TYR A 112 15.30 7.97 -3.14
N LYS A 113 16.20 7.20 -3.76
CA LYS A 113 17.61 7.19 -3.36
C LYS A 113 18.17 8.62 -3.37
N ASP A 114 18.86 8.98 -2.27
CA ASP A 114 19.48 10.29 -2.04
C ASP A 114 18.49 11.48 -2.08
N LYS A 115 17.18 11.22 -1.87
CA LYS A 115 16.12 12.24 -1.79
C LYS A 115 15.52 12.30 -0.39
N ASP A 116 14.77 13.36 -0.11
CA ASP A 116 14.03 13.53 1.13
C ASP A 116 12.65 12.88 1.02
N VAL A 117 12.28 12.10 2.02
CA VAL A 117 10.99 11.40 2.07
C VAL A 117 10.32 11.54 3.43
N ALA A 118 9.00 11.37 3.45
CA ALA A 118 8.24 11.27 4.68
C ALA A 118 7.57 9.89 4.79
N VAL A 119 7.41 9.40 6.03
CA VAL A 119 6.64 8.19 6.37
C VAL A 119 5.55 8.60 7.35
N VAL A 120 4.30 8.29 7.02
CA VAL A 120 3.17 8.54 7.94
C VAL A 120 2.72 7.26 8.58
N GLY A 121 2.81 7.21 9.91
CA GLY A 121 2.38 6.07 10.69
C GLY A 121 3.10 5.98 12.03
N GLY A 122 2.81 4.95 12.81
CA GLY A 122 3.41 4.75 14.13
C GLY A 122 3.32 3.31 14.64
N GLY A 123 2.98 2.38 13.74
CA GLY A 123 3.05 0.93 13.97
C GLY A 123 4.36 0.34 13.45
N ASP A 124 4.50 -0.99 13.58
CA ASP A 124 5.70 -1.71 13.14
C ASP A 124 6.01 -1.49 11.66
N THR A 125 4.99 -1.47 10.80
CA THR A 125 5.16 -1.20 9.37
C THR A 125 5.82 0.16 9.13
N ALA A 126 5.28 1.23 9.72
CA ALA A 126 5.84 2.58 9.56
C ALA A 126 7.27 2.68 10.06
N LEU A 127 7.59 2.07 11.22
CA LEU A 127 8.95 2.09 11.76
C LEU A 127 9.93 1.24 10.93
N SER A 128 9.49 0.10 10.41
CA SER A 128 10.29 -0.74 9.52
C SER A 128 10.54 -0.05 8.16
N ASP A 129 9.51 0.57 7.60
CA ASP A 129 9.60 1.32 6.35
C ASP A 129 10.57 2.52 6.51
N ALA A 130 10.44 3.27 7.60
CA ALA A 130 11.33 4.39 7.90
C ALA A 130 12.79 3.93 8.09
N LEU A 131 13.01 2.79 8.73
CA LEU A 131 14.34 2.24 8.91
C LEU A 131 14.95 1.83 7.55
N TYR A 132 14.19 1.13 6.71
CA TYR A 132 14.63 0.77 5.36
C TYR A 132 14.94 2.02 4.52
N LEU A 133 14.05 3.01 4.52
CA LEU A 133 14.25 4.26 3.78
C LEU A 133 15.45 5.05 4.30
N SER A 134 15.75 4.99 5.61
CA SER A 134 16.90 5.68 6.18
C SER A 134 18.25 5.17 5.67
N ASP A 135 18.30 3.94 5.14
CA ASP A 135 19.50 3.37 4.54
C ASP A 135 19.75 3.86 3.10
N ILE A 136 18.74 4.42 2.42
CA ILE A 136 18.81 4.76 0.99
C ILE A 136 18.48 6.21 0.68
N CYS A 137 17.70 6.89 1.51
CA CYS A 137 17.26 8.27 1.32
C CYS A 137 18.18 9.28 2.05
N ALA A 138 18.18 10.53 1.59
CA ALA A 138 18.94 11.61 2.23
C ALA A 138 18.38 11.93 3.61
N ASN A 139 17.09 12.21 3.72
CA ASN A 139 16.39 12.41 4.99
C ASN A 139 15.07 11.66 5.02
N VAL A 140 14.66 11.18 6.19
CA VAL A 140 13.38 10.51 6.45
C VAL A 140 12.63 11.23 7.57
N TYR A 141 11.46 11.78 7.26
CA TYR A 141 10.59 12.45 8.23
C TYR A 141 9.48 11.49 8.64
N ILE A 142 9.43 11.10 9.93
CA ILE A 142 8.37 10.23 10.45
C ILE A 142 7.28 11.12 11.04
N ILE A 143 6.09 11.10 10.44
CA ILE A 143 4.94 11.87 10.87
C ILE A 143 3.99 10.95 11.65
N HIS A 144 3.81 11.22 12.94
CA HIS A 144 2.94 10.42 13.79
C HIS A 144 1.95 11.29 14.57
N ARG A 145 0.65 10.91 14.52
CA ARG A 145 -0.44 11.68 15.13
C ARG A 145 -0.47 11.69 16.66
N ARG A 146 0.30 10.80 17.31
CA ARG A 146 0.37 10.67 18.77
C ARG A 146 1.78 10.91 19.26
N GLU A 147 1.92 11.11 20.58
CA GLU A 147 3.23 11.16 21.25
C GLU A 147 3.91 9.80 21.20
N GLU A 148 3.16 8.73 21.55
CA GLU A 148 3.69 7.38 21.69
C GLU A 148 3.46 6.55 20.43
N PHE A 149 4.52 5.85 20.00
CA PHE A 149 4.49 4.87 18.93
C PHE A 149 3.91 3.54 19.43
N ARG A 150 3.12 2.88 18.59
CA ARG A 150 2.60 1.52 18.87
C ARG A 150 3.55 0.42 18.40
N GLY A 151 4.48 0.76 17.52
CA GLY A 151 5.47 -0.17 17.00
C GLY A 151 6.53 -0.52 18.03
N ALA A 152 7.30 -1.57 17.75
CA ALA A 152 8.31 -2.12 18.64
C ALA A 152 9.34 -1.07 19.09
N ALA A 153 9.57 -0.99 20.40
CA ALA A 153 10.54 -0.05 20.97
C ALA A 153 11.96 -0.24 20.41
N SER A 154 12.33 -1.46 20.02
CA SER A 154 13.61 -1.77 19.38
C SER A 154 13.78 -1.11 18.01
N LEU A 155 12.71 -1.00 17.21
CA LEU A 155 12.73 -0.30 15.92
C LEU A 155 12.86 1.20 16.13
N LEU A 156 12.09 1.75 17.07
CA LEU A 156 12.17 3.17 17.42
C LEU A 156 13.55 3.57 17.96
N ALA A 157 14.17 2.71 18.77
CA ALA A 157 15.53 2.94 19.27
C ALA A 157 16.54 3.04 18.12
N LYS A 158 16.51 2.10 17.16
CA LYS A 158 17.36 2.14 15.96
C LYS A 158 17.15 3.39 15.11
N LEU A 159 15.91 3.83 14.97
CA LEU A 159 15.60 5.05 14.21
C LEU A 159 16.14 6.31 14.89
N LYS A 160 16.10 6.37 16.24
CA LYS A 160 16.67 7.48 17.01
C LYS A 160 18.19 7.59 16.92
N GLU A 161 18.88 6.51 16.58
CA GLU A 161 20.33 6.50 16.36
C GLU A 161 20.73 7.02 14.97
N ARG A 162 19.77 7.14 14.04
CA ARG A 162 20.01 7.61 12.67
C ARG A 162 20.07 9.12 12.62
N THR A 163 21.11 9.67 12.03
CA THR A 163 21.30 11.12 11.91
C THR A 163 20.41 11.78 10.86
N ASN A 164 19.91 10.98 9.91
CA ASN A 164 19.04 11.42 8.82
C ASN A 164 17.54 11.12 9.07
N VAL A 165 17.17 10.73 10.29
CA VAL A 165 15.77 10.48 10.66
C VAL A 165 15.26 11.61 11.55
N HIS A 166 14.12 12.19 11.17
CA HIS A 166 13.46 13.30 11.86
C HIS A 166 12.07 12.85 12.33
N ILE A 167 11.84 12.81 13.65
CA ILE A 167 10.58 12.32 14.23
C ILE A 167 9.69 13.51 14.58
N CYS A 168 8.50 13.55 13.98
CA CYS A 168 7.47 14.56 14.17
C CYS A 168 6.23 13.90 14.82
N THR A 169 6.17 13.91 16.16
CA THR A 169 5.01 13.43 16.93
C THR A 169 3.93 14.48 17.07
N ASN A 170 2.70 14.05 17.41
CA ASN A 170 1.53 14.92 17.55
C ASN A 170 1.25 15.74 16.29
N ARG A 171 1.46 15.12 15.10
CA ARG A 171 1.25 15.77 13.81
C ARG A 171 0.55 14.84 12.83
N THR A 172 -0.25 15.45 11.97
CA THR A 172 -0.86 14.79 10.81
C THR A 172 -0.54 15.58 9.54
N VAL A 173 -0.57 14.89 8.40
CA VAL A 173 -0.46 15.55 7.10
C VAL A 173 -1.84 16.09 6.73
N LYS A 174 -1.94 17.42 6.58
CA LYS A 174 -3.16 18.14 6.22
C LYS A 174 -3.34 18.22 4.71
N LYS A 175 -2.24 18.47 4.00
CA LYS A 175 -2.24 18.72 2.56
C LYS A 175 -0.93 18.26 1.94
N VAL A 176 -0.98 17.90 0.67
CA VAL A 176 0.18 17.62 -0.16
C VAL A 176 0.22 18.58 -1.34
N GLU A 177 1.41 19.01 -1.74
CA GLU A 177 1.62 20.01 -2.78
C GLU A 177 2.76 19.60 -3.71
N GLY A 178 2.70 20.08 -4.95
CA GLY A 178 3.70 19.89 -5.97
C GLY A 178 3.19 20.36 -7.33
N SER A 179 4.03 20.23 -8.35
CA SER A 179 3.66 20.54 -9.73
C SER A 179 3.19 19.26 -10.46
N ASN A 180 4.11 18.49 -11.00
CA ASN A 180 3.83 17.20 -11.65
C ASN A 180 3.92 16.02 -10.66
N ASN A 181 4.81 16.13 -9.68
CA ASN A 181 5.03 15.17 -8.62
C ASN A 181 4.92 15.87 -7.28
N LEU A 182 4.88 15.07 -6.20
CA LEU A 182 4.94 15.58 -4.83
C LEU A 182 6.26 16.32 -4.60
N GLU A 183 6.19 17.52 -4.03
CA GLU A 183 7.33 18.36 -3.70
C GLU A 183 7.31 18.79 -2.22
N ARG A 184 6.13 18.81 -1.59
CA ARG A 184 5.95 19.28 -0.21
C ARG A 184 4.76 18.65 0.48
N ILE A 185 4.88 18.42 1.78
CA ILE A 185 3.76 18.12 2.68
C ILE A 185 3.52 19.29 3.62
N ILE A 186 2.26 19.56 3.95
CA ILE A 186 1.85 20.56 4.94
C ILE A 186 1.22 19.80 6.11
N LEU A 187 1.74 20.06 7.30
CA LEU A 187 1.22 19.47 8.53
C LEU A 187 0.00 20.25 9.07
N ASP A 188 -0.67 19.67 10.06
CA ASP A 188 -1.86 20.25 10.72
C ASP A 188 -1.61 21.59 11.43
N ASN A 189 -0.35 21.90 11.74
CA ASN A 189 0.09 23.18 12.31
C ASN A 189 0.62 24.16 11.24
N ASP A 190 0.31 23.91 9.97
CA ASP A 190 0.76 24.69 8.80
C ASP A 190 2.28 24.68 8.55
N THR A 191 3.04 23.81 9.23
CA THR A 191 4.47 23.61 8.93
C THR A 191 4.61 22.85 7.60
N GLY A 192 5.35 23.41 6.67
CA GLY A 192 5.72 22.75 5.41
C GLY A 192 7.03 21.97 5.53
N ILE A 193 7.08 20.78 4.96
CA ILE A 193 8.30 19.96 4.83
C ILE A 193 8.47 19.61 3.36
N ASP A 194 9.60 19.96 2.79
CA ASP A 194 9.93 19.63 1.39
C ASP A 194 10.35 18.16 1.34
N VAL A 195 9.64 17.37 0.53
CA VAL A 195 9.90 15.95 0.34
C VAL A 195 9.54 15.52 -1.08
N ASN A 196 10.29 14.58 -1.61
CA ASN A 196 10.05 14.02 -2.94
C ASN A 196 9.11 12.79 -2.90
N GLY A 197 8.98 12.17 -1.73
CA GLY A 197 8.15 10.99 -1.52
C GLY A 197 7.44 10.99 -0.18
N LEU A 198 6.23 10.44 -0.15
CA LEU A 198 5.41 10.26 1.04
C LEU A 198 4.94 8.81 1.11
N PHE A 199 5.39 8.07 2.10
CA PHE A 199 5.03 6.67 2.33
C PHE A 199 3.95 6.57 3.41
N VAL A 200 2.82 5.94 3.07
CA VAL A 200 1.64 5.87 3.94
C VAL A 200 1.55 4.49 4.58
N ALA A 201 1.75 4.41 5.91
CA ALA A 201 1.76 3.18 6.70
C ALA A 201 0.83 3.29 7.93
N VAL A 202 -0.48 3.58 7.72
CA VAL A 202 -1.49 3.87 8.77
C VAL A 202 -2.54 2.77 8.95
#